data_6d808d4319fe374660d464b22aea00e7
#
_entry.id   6d808d4319fe374660d464b22aea00e7
#
_cell.length_a   1.000
_cell.length_b   1.000
_cell.length_c   1.000
_cell.angle_alpha   90.00
_cell.angle_beta   90.00
_cell.angle_gamma   90.00
#
_symmetry.space_group_name_H-M   'P 1'
#
loop_
_entity.id
_entity.type
_entity.pdbx_description
1 polymer ?
#
loop_
_entity_poly.entity_id
_entity_poly.type
_entity_poly.pdbx_seq_one_letter_code
_entity_poly.pdbx_strand_id
1 'polypeptide(L)'
;MSRSKGFIYPAVLFAAAVILLVVGYTSSEYIIRKTFEKETKEFYIRENLLQNGALLSIRHMLEGRQGQKGSRQFEYGLVSYQIQSTSKKEQKEINVKSVTNSGSEMTARFIFDLKQKKVIHWEE
;
A
#
# COMPACT_ATOMS: atom_id res chain seq x y z
N MET A 1 47.95 -40.59 18.16
CA MET A 1 46.90 -40.06 17.29
C MET A 1 46.71 -38.56 17.32
N SER A 2 47.76 -37.82 17.59
CA SER A 2 47.71 -36.38 17.56
C SER A 2 47.28 -35.78 16.21
N ARG A 3 47.58 -36.48 15.10
CA ARG A 3 47.22 -36.04 13.75
C ARG A 3 45.72 -36.04 13.47
N SER A 4 44.95 -37.01 14.02
CA SER A 4 43.51 -37.07 13.85
C SER A 4 42.80 -35.96 14.62
N LYS A 5 43.28 -35.58 15.78
CA LYS A 5 42.73 -34.45 16.54
C LYS A 5 42.98 -33.12 15.84
N GLY A 6 44.20 -32.92 15.30
CA GLY A 6 44.54 -31.73 14.55
C GLY A 6 43.77 -31.60 13.24
N PHE A 7 43.36 -32.72 12.61
CA PHE A 7 42.59 -32.74 11.39
C PHE A 7 41.09 -32.52 11.66
N ILE A 8 40.55 -33.12 12.74
CA ILE A 8 39.13 -32.99 13.08
C ILE A 8 38.76 -31.56 13.46
N TYR A 9 39.68 -30.88 14.18
CA TYR A 9 39.42 -29.53 14.69
C TYR A 9 39.15 -28.51 13.56
N PRO A 10 40.02 -28.43 12.50
CA PRO A 10 39.74 -27.54 11.35
C PRO A 10 38.45 -27.92 10.61
N ALA A 11 38.14 -29.21 10.50
CA ALA A 11 36.91 -29.68 9.83
C ALA A 11 35.66 -29.24 10.59
N VAL A 12 35.68 -29.28 11.92
CA VAL A 12 34.58 -28.83 12.76
C VAL A 12 34.40 -27.31 12.62
N LEU A 13 35.49 -26.55 12.63
CA LEU A 13 35.42 -25.09 12.43
C LEU A 13 34.85 -24.73 11.07
N PHE A 14 35.27 -25.44 10.04
CA PHE A 14 34.75 -25.24 8.69
C PHE A 14 33.25 -25.55 8.61
N ALA A 15 32.80 -26.65 9.18
CA ALA A 15 31.40 -27.02 9.23
C ALA A 15 30.57 -25.99 9.99
N ALA A 16 31.07 -25.50 11.12
CA ALA A 16 30.42 -24.46 11.90
C ALA A 16 30.27 -23.17 11.09
N ALA A 17 31.31 -22.77 10.36
CA ALA A 17 31.28 -21.60 9.51
C ALA A 17 30.23 -21.74 8.37
N VAL A 18 30.14 -22.91 7.75
CA VAL A 18 29.13 -23.17 6.71
C VAL A 18 27.73 -23.11 7.29
N ILE A 19 27.49 -23.70 8.45
CA ILE A 19 26.20 -23.65 9.13
C ILE A 19 25.80 -22.21 9.45
N LEU A 20 26.72 -21.41 9.96
CA LEU A 20 26.47 -19.99 10.26
C LEU A 20 26.12 -19.20 8.99
N LEU A 21 26.79 -19.46 7.88
CA LEU A 21 26.46 -18.83 6.60
C LEU A 21 25.07 -19.21 6.11
N VAL A 22 24.70 -20.47 6.21
CA VAL A 22 23.37 -20.94 5.81
C VAL A 22 22.29 -20.33 6.68
N VAL A 23 22.48 -20.32 7.99
CA VAL A 23 21.52 -19.72 8.94
C VAL A 23 21.38 -18.22 8.68
N GLY A 24 22.50 -17.51 8.48
CA GLY A 24 22.49 -16.08 8.19
C GLY A 24 21.76 -15.78 6.90
N TYR A 25 22.01 -16.54 5.85
CA TYR A 25 21.32 -16.37 4.56
C TYR A 25 19.83 -16.64 4.68
N THR A 26 19.44 -17.73 5.32
CA THR A 26 18.02 -18.09 5.50
C THR A 26 17.30 -17.05 6.34
N SER A 27 17.93 -16.53 7.40
CA SER A 27 17.35 -15.49 8.25
C SER A 27 17.14 -14.19 7.48
N SER A 28 18.12 -13.78 6.68
CA SER A 28 18.01 -12.59 5.83
C SER A 28 16.87 -12.71 4.82
N GLU A 29 16.79 -13.88 4.16
CA GLU A 29 15.73 -14.15 3.20
C GLU A 29 14.35 -14.10 3.87
N TYR A 30 14.22 -14.68 5.06
CA TYR A 30 12.98 -14.66 5.83
C TYR A 30 12.56 -13.22 6.16
N ILE A 31 13.48 -12.39 6.62
CA ILE A 31 13.20 -10.99 6.95
C ILE A 31 12.76 -10.21 5.71
N ILE A 32 13.44 -10.42 4.57
CA ILE A 32 13.09 -9.77 3.31
C ILE A 32 11.69 -10.17 2.86
N ARG A 33 11.34 -11.44 2.95
CA ARG A 33 10.00 -11.92 2.58
C ARG A 33 8.93 -11.35 3.49
N LYS A 34 9.16 -11.29 4.79
CA LYS A 34 8.22 -10.72 5.75
C LYS A 34 8.00 -9.23 5.50
N THR A 35 9.06 -8.49 5.24
CA THR A 35 8.98 -7.07 4.91
C THR A 35 8.19 -6.86 3.61
N PHE A 36 8.48 -7.67 2.59
CA PHE A 36 7.79 -7.62 1.31
C PHE A 36 6.29 -7.93 1.46
N GLU A 37 5.94 -8.96 2.20
CA GLU A 37 4.54 -9.31 2.47
C GLU A 37 3.81 -8.17 3.16
N LYS A 38 4.44 -7.56 4.17
CA LYS A 38 3.86 -6.45 4.90
C LYS A 38 3.65 -5.23 3.99
N GLU A 39 4.65 -4.86 3.20
CA GLU A 39 4.56 -3.73 2.27
C GLU A 39 3.52 -3.97 1.19
N THR A 40 3.43 -5.20 0.66
CA THR A 40 2.44 -5.57 -0.34
C THR A 40 1.04 -5.48 0.24
N LYS A 41 0.82 -5.97 1.47
CA LYS A 41 -0.45 -5.90 2.16
C LYS A 41 -0.86 -4.44 2.39
N GLU A 42 0.05 -3.59 2.86
CA GLU A 42 -0.18 -2.16 3.07
C GLU A 42 -0.57 -1.47 1.75
N PHE A 43 0.12 -1.81 0.66
CA PHE A 43 -0.17 -1.28 -0.66
C PHE A 43 -1.60 -1.64 -1.09
N TYR A 44 -2.01 -2.90 -0.96
CA TYR A 44 -3.37 -3.32 -1.31
C TYR A 44 -4.43 -2.65 -0.45
N ILE A 45 -4.17 -2.46 0.83
CA ILE A 45 -5.09 -1.77 1.73
C ILE A 45 -5.25 -0.32 1.28
N ARG A 46 -4.16 0.39 0.98
CA ARG A 46 -4.21 1.77 0.51
C ARG A 46 -4.96 1.90 -0.80
N GLU A 47 -4.66 1.04 -1.77
CA GLU A 47 -5.34 1.02 -3.07
C GLU A 47 -6.83 0.75 -2.92
N ASN A 48 -7.20 -0.20 -2.08
CA ASN A 48 -8.59 -0.54 -1.82
C ASN A 48 -9.33 0.65 -1.18
N LEU A 49 -8.71 1.32 -0.21
CA LEU A 49 -9.27 2.51 0.41
C LEU A 49 -9.47 3.63 -0.60
N LEU A 50 -8.49 3.88 -1.48
CA LEU A 50 -8.60 4.89 -2.52
C LEU A 50 -9.74 4.59 -3.49
N GLN A 51 -9.86 3.35 -3.93
CA GLN A 51 -10.95 2.94 -4.82
C GLN A 51 -12.31 3.13 -4.16
N ASN A 52 -12.44 2.73 -2.90
CA ASN A 52 -13.67 2.93 -2.15
C ASN A 52 -14.00 4.41 -1.97
N GLY A 53 -12.98 5.24 -1.71
CA GLY A 53 -13.14 6.68 -1.63
C GLY A 53 -13.60 7.30 -2.94
N ALA A 54 -13.02 6.86 -4.05
CA ALA A 54 -13.43 7.30 -5.38
C ALA A 54 -14.89 6.93 -5.66
N LEU A 55 -15.30 5.70 -5.36
CA LEU A 55 -16.68 5.26 -5.53
C LEU A 55 -17.64 6.06 -4.67
N LEU A 56 -17.28 6.33 -3.42
CA LEU A 56 -18.09 7.15 -2.52
C LEU A 56 -18.25 8.57 -3.04
N SER A 57 -17.18 9.17 -3.54
CA SER A 57 -17.23 10.53 -4.07
C SER A 57 -18.09 10.63 -5.32
N ILE A 58 -17.99 9.66 -6.22
CA ILE A 58 -18.81 9.58 -7.42
C ILE A 58 -20.30 9.40 -7.05
N ARG A 59 -20.58 8.52 -6.09
CA ARG A 59 -21.96 8.33 -5.59
C ARG A 59 -22.50 9.62 -4.99
N HIS A 60 -21.68 10.31 -4.21
CA HIS A 60 -22.05 11.59 -3.61
C HIS A 60 -22.45 12.62 -4.66
N MET A 61 -21.69 12.73 -5.73
CA MET A 61 -22.00 13.62 -6.84
C MET A 61 -23.27 13.22 -7.58
N LEU A 62 -23.45 11.93 -7.87
CA LEU A 62 -24.59 11.42 -8.63
C LEU A 62 -25.90 11.53 -7.84
N GLU A 63 -25.83 11.44 -6.53
CA GLU A 63 -27.01 11.62 -5.65
C GLU A 63 -27.38 13.09 -5.47
N GLY A 64 -26.57 14.02 -5.96
CA GLY A 64 -26.84 15.44 -5.87
C GLY A 64 -26.79 15.99 -4.45
N ARG A 65 -26.11 15.32 -3.53
CA ARG A 65 -25.97 15.76 -2.16
C ARG A 65 -25.17 17.06 -2.11
N GLN A 66 -25.63 17.98 -1.27
CA GLN A 66 -24.91 19.22 -1.02
C GLN A 66 -23.66 18.92 -0.18
N GLY A 67 -22.54 19.51 -0.59
CA GLY A 67 -21.26 19.37 0.09
C GLY A 67 -20.15 18.99 -0.88
N GLN A 68 -18.99 19.57 -0.64
CA GLN A 68 -17.81 19.35 -1.48
C GLN A 68 -16.79 18.43 -0.82
N LYS A 69 -17.07 18.00 0.39
CA LYS A 69 -16.17 17.17 1.19
C LYS A 69 -16.95 16.05 1.85
N GLY A 70 -16.29 14.92 2.01
CA GLY A 70 -16.83 13.80 2.74
C GLY A 70 -15.73 12.92 3.27
N SER A 71 -16.05 12.14 4.28
CA SER A 71 -15.12 11.16 4.82
C SER A 71 -15.91 9.95 5.33
N ARG A 72 -15.25 8.80 5.32
CA ARG A 72 -15.82 7.57 5.86
C ARG A 72 -14.72 6.72 6.45
N GLN A 73 -15.00 6.15 7.61
CA GLN A 73 -14.07 5.23 8.24
C GLN A 73 -14.43 3.81 7.85
N PHE A 74 -13.42 3.07 7.36
CA PHE A 74 -13.50 1.67 7.06
C PHE A 74 -12.71 0.87 8.11
N GLU A 75 -12.84 -0.44 8.07
CA GLU A 75 -12.14 -1.33 9.00
C GLU A 75 -10.63 -1.10 9.01
N TYR A 76 -10.03 -0.82 7.85
CA TYR A 76 -8.58 -0.71 7.68
C TYR A 76 -8.06 0.73 7.66
N GLY A 77 -8.93 1.72 7.70
CA GLY A 77 -8.47 3.09 7.67
C GLY A 77 -9.57 4.09 7.39
N LEU A 78 -9.18 5.34 7.25
CA LEU A 78 -10.06 6.47 6.97
C LEU A 78 -9.85 6.94 5.53
N VAL A 79 -10.94 7.21 4.84
CA VAL A 79 -10.93 7.80 3.51
C VAL A 79 -11.64 9.13 3.55
N SER A 80 -11.02 10.16 3.00
CA SER A 80 -11.62 11.46 2.82
C SER A 80 -11.53 11.88 1.36
N TYR A 81 -12.49 12.68 0.92
CA TYR A 81 -12.49 13.18 -0.44
C TYR A 81 -12.96 14.62 -0.47
N GLN A 82 -12.52 15.35 -1.48
CA GLN A 82 -12.91 16.72 -1.73
C GLN A 82 -13.24 16.88 -3.20
N ILE A 83 -14.40 17.46 -3.50
CA ILE A 83 -14.88 17.70 -4.85
C ILE A 83 -14.68 19.17 -5.17
N GLN A 84 -14.00 19.47 -6.28
CA GLN A 84 -13.75 20.83 -6.74
C GLN A 84 -14.31 21.01 -8.13
N SER A 85 -14.76 22.23 -8.40
CA SER A 85 -15.21 22.58 -9.74
C SER A 85 -14.01 22.86 -10.66
N THR A 86 -14.11 22.39 -11.90
CA THR A 86 -13.11 22.71 -12.92
C THR A 86 -13.59 23.84 -13.81
N SER A 87 -12.77 24.24 -14.77
CA SER A 87 -13.15 25.25 -15.78
C SER A 87 -14.33 24.80 -16.65
N LYS A 88 -14.58 23.50 -16.76
CA LYS A 88 -15.71 22.92 -17.47
C LYS A 88 -16.81 22.52 -16.48
N LYS A 89 -18.04 22.98 -16.74
CA LYS A 89 -19.17 22.72 -15.83
C LYS A 89 -19.52 21.25 -15.70
N GLU A 90 -19.26 20.45 -16.71
CA GLU A 90 -19.60 19.03 -16.77
C GLU A 90 -18.54 18.14 -16.11
N GLN A 91 -17.39 18.72 -15.73
CA GLN A 91 -16.29 17.99 -15.13
C GLN A 91 -16.06 18.44 -13.70
N LYS A 92 -15.78 17.49 -12.83
CA LYS A 92 -15.43 17.76 -11.44
C LYS A 92 -14.08 17.11 -11.13
N GLU A 93 -13.23 17.84 -10.43
CA GLU A 93 -11.97 17.32 -9.93
C GLU A 93 -12.18 16.81 -8.52
N ILE A 94 -11.76 15.58 -8.27
CA ILE A 94 -11.93 14.92 -6.98
C ILE A 94 -10.56 14.55 -6.45
N ASN A 95 -10.28 15.00 -5.24
CA ASN A 95 -9.09 14.60 -4.49
C ASN A 95 -9.50 13.61 -3.41
N VAL A 96 -8.89 12.44 -3.42
CA VAL A 96 -9.15 11.37 -2.45
C VAL A 96 -7.89 11.15 -1.64
N LYS A 97 -8.04 11.07 -0.34
CA LYS A 97 -6.94 10.77 0.58
C LYS A 97 -7.32 9.57 1.43
N SER A 98 -6.45 8.59 1.50
CA SER A 98 -6.61 7.44 2.37
C SER A 98 -5.50 7.43 3.43
N VAL A 99 -5.90 7.09 4.67
CA VAL A 99 -4.97 6.92 5.78
C VAL A 99 -5.26 5.57 6.40
N THR A 100 -4.28 4.68 6.38
CA THR A 100 -4.43 3.36 6.98
C THR A 100 -4.32 3.45 8.51
N ASN A 101 -4.76 2.39 9.21
CA ASN A 101 -4.65 2.33 10.66
C ASN A 101 -3.18 2.37 11.14
N SER A 102 -2.25 2.00 10.29
CA SER A 102 -0.82 2.07 10.57
C SER A 102 -0.23 3.47 10.38
N GLY A 103 -1.02 4.44 9.88
CA GLY A 103 -0.59 5.80 9.62
C GLY A 103 -0.05 6.05 8.22
N SER A 104 -0.12 5.06 7.33
CA SER A 104 0.30 5.21 5.95
C SER A 104 -0.73 6.01 5.15
N GLU A 105 -0.28 7.05 4.44
CA GLU A 105 -1.15 7.93 3.66
C GLU A 105 -0.92 7.75 2.17
N MET A 106 -2.01 7.85 1.41
CA MET A 106 -1.96 7.86 -0.04
C MET A 106 -3.02 8.81 -0.57
N THR A 107 -2.68 9.56 -1.61
CA THR A 107 -3.60 10.52 -2.22
C THR A 107 -3.75 10.21 -3.69
N ALA A 108 -4.94 10.46 -4.21
CA ALA A 108 -5.22 10.33 -5.63
C ALA A 108 -6.10 11.49 -6.07
N ARG A 109 -5.95 11.88 -7.30
CA ARG A 109 -6.73 12.94 -7.92
C ARG A 109 -7.28 12.44 -9.25
N PHE A 110 -8.54 12.66 -9.49
CA PHE A 110 -9.13 12.30 -10.77
C PHE A 110 -10.18 13.31 -11.19
N ILE A 111 -10.47 13.33 -12.49
CA ILE A 111 -11.49 14.17 -13.09
C ILE A 111 -12.63 13.25 -13.53
N PHE A 112 -13.84 13.55 -13.09
CA PHE A 112 -15.04 12.81 -13.44
C PHE A 112 -15.91 13.66 -14.37
N ASP A 113 -16.30 13.09 -15.49
CA ASP A 113 -17.20 13.73 -16.45
C ASP A 113 -18.63 13.33 -16.11
N LEU A 114 -19.44 14.30 -15.71
CA LEU A 114 -20.84 14.09 -15.35
C LEU A 114 -21.71 13.73 -16.56
N LYS A 115 -21.36 14.24 -17.74
CA LYS A 115 -22.11 13.97 -18.97
C LYS A 115 -21.91 12.55 -19.46
N GLN A 116 -20.67 12.09 -19.48
CA GLN A 116 -20.33 10.73 -19.92
C GLN A 116 -20.37 9.72 -18.78
N LYS A 117 -20.44 10.20 -17.53
CA LYS A 117 -20.45 9.38 -16.31
C LYS A 117 -19.26 8.45 -16.22
N LYS A 118 -18.06 8.98 -16.52
CA LYS A 118 -16.82 8.20 -16.45
C LYS A 118 -15.66 9.03 -15.93
N VAL A 119 -14.67 8.35 -15.42
CA VAL A 119 -13.39 8.95 -15.01
C VAL A 119 -12.56 9.20 -16.27
N ILE A 120 -12.13 10.46 -16.47
CA ILE A 120 -11.37 10.84 -17.65
C ILE A 120 -9.86 10.76 -17.37
N HIS A 121 -9.45 11.12 -16.16
CA HIS A 121 -8.04 11.24 -15.81
C HIS A 121 -7.84 10.79 -14.38
N TRP A 122 -6.80 10.00 -14.14
CA TRP A 122 -6.46 9.49 -12.81
C TRP A 122 -4.98 9.72 -12.55
N GLU A 123 -4.67 10.36 -11.42
CA GLU A 123 -3.30 10.57 -10.93
C GLU A 123 -3.21 10.12 -9.47
N GLU A 124 -2.15 9.41 -9.17
CA GLU A 124 -1.83 9.04 -7.78
C GLU A 124 -0.63 9.81 -7.25
#